data_ac28d0044ded5a969435de92eb1180a0
#
_entry.id   ac28d0044ded5a969435de92eb1180a0
#
_cell.length_a   1.000
_cell.length_b   1.000
_cell.length_c   1.000
_cell.angle_alpha   90.00
_cell.angle_beta   90.00
_cell.angle_gamma   90.00
#
_symmetry.space_group_name_H-M   'P 1'
#
loop_
_entity.id
_entity.type
_entity.pdbx_description
1 polymer ?
#
loop_
_entity_poly.entity_id
_entity_poly.type
_entity_poly.pdbx_seq_one_letter_code
_entity_poly.pdbx_strand_id
1 'polypeptide(L)'
;MKRADCLLALLAATAPLAACQTASQPEQARATVEPDPPAFVEAACGGCHAVEPPFLSPNPQSPSFEAIANRAGLSEDTLGDWLADAHNYPEVMDFDLTRAQVDQIAAYMITLRREDYRPQP
;
A
#
# COMPACT_ATOMS: atom_id res chain seq x y z
N MET A 1 41.69 17.84 77.62
CA MET A 1 42.37 18.70 76.64
C MET A 1 42.57 17.86 75.35
N LYS A 2 41.85 18.13 74.32
CA LYS A 2 42.24 18.14 72.90
C LYS A 2 41.00 18.18 72.02
N ARG A 3 40.98 19.17 71.21
CA ARG A 3 39.89 19.62 70.33
C ARG A 3 39.74 18.64 69.19
N ALA A 4 38.49 18.24 68.87
CA ALA A 4 38.15 17.51 67.66
C ALA A 4 37.64 18.53 66.64
N ASP A 5 38.38 18.71 65.58
CA ASP A 5 38.04 19.53 64.44
C ASP A 5 36.99 18.83 63.58
N CYS A 6 35.87 19.49 63.41
CA CYS A 6 34.76 19.00 62.60
C CYS A 6 35.00 19.47 61.16
N LEU A 7 35.44 18.57 60.28
CA LEU A 7 35.58 18.81 58.85
C LEU A 7 34.21 18.52 58.17
N LEU A 8 33.53 19.58 57.82
CA LEU A 8 32.36 19.50 56.92
C LEU A 8 32.80 19.16 55.50
N ALA A 9 32.51 17.94 55.10
CA ALA A 9 32.62 17.54 53.69
C ALA A 9 31.37 18.00 52.92
N LEU A 10 31.49 19.00 52.04
CA LEU A 10 30.49 19.36 51.08
C LEU A 10 30.48 18.30 49.97
N LEU A 11 29.42 17.51 49.95
CA LEU A 11 29.11 16.65 48.79
C LEU A 11 28.43 17.51 47.74
N ALA A 12 29.14 17.84 46.68
CA ALA A 12 28.58 18.44 45.50
C ALA A 12 27.81 17.34 44.72
N ALA A 13 26.48 17.43 44.75
CA ALA A 13 25.62 16.57 43.93
C ALA A 13 25.62 17.07 42.47
N THR A 14 26.39 16.39 41.62
CA THR A 14 26.31 16.59 40.18
C THR A 14 25.12 15.79 39.63
N ALA A 15 24.02 16.47 39.29
CA ALA A 15 22.90 15.90 38.59
C ALA A 15 23.29 15.64 37.11
N PRO A 16 23.15 14.42 36.58
CA PRO A 16 23.30 14.21 35.15
C PRO A 16 22.08 14.79 34.41
N LEU A 17 22.31 15.78 33.56
CA LEU A 17 21.32 16.19 32.56
C LEU A 17 21.13 15.01 31.61
N ALA A 18 20.03 14.29 31.78
CA ALA A 18 19.56 13.37 30.78
C ALA A 18 19.14 14.20 29.54
N ALA A 19 20.04 14.31 28.57
CA ALA A 19 19.70 14.81 27.25
C ALA A 19 18.70 13.84 26.64
N CYS A 20 17.43 14.22 26.57
CA CYS A 20 16.47 13.56 25.70
C CYS A 20 16.97 13.71 24.26
N GLN A 21 17.70 12.73 23.78
CA GLN A 21 17.94 12.56 22.36
C GLN A 21 16.58 12.17 21.77
N THR A 22 15.88 13.12 21.19
CA THR A 22 14.85 12.83 20.21
C THR A 22 15.56 12.10 19.07
N ALA A 23 15.60 10.78 19.17
CA ALA A 23 15.92 9.97 18.02
C ALA A 23 14.90 10.36 16.95
N SER A 24 15.39 11.04 15.90
CA SER A 24 14.63 11.21 14.67
C SER A 24 14.32 9.80 14.22
N GLN A 25 13.08 9.35 14.48
CA GLN A 25 12.59 8.13 13.86
C GLN A 25 12.78 8.33 12.36
N PRO A 26 13.44 7.38 11.67
CA PRO A 26 13.42 7.42 10.22
C PRO A 26 11.95 7.51 9.85
N GLU A 27 11.62 8.55 9.11
CA GLU A 27 10.31 8.75 8.52
C GLU A 27 9.91 7.40 7.94
N GLN A 28 9.09 6.67 8.71
CA GLN A 28 8.52 5.44 8.22
C GLN A 28 7.83 5.84 6.94
N ALA A 29 8.39 5.37 5.82
CA ALA A 29 7.78 5.52 4.52
C ALA A 29 6.29 5.30 4.76
N ARG A 30 5.49 6.37 4.56
CA ARG A 30 4.04 6.27 4.65
C ARG A 30 3.70 5.10 3.75
N ALA A 31 3.41 3.96 4.37
CA ALA A 31 2.72 2.91 3.66
C ALA A 31 1.45 3.59 3.18
N THR A 32 1.40 3.91 1.90
CA THR A 32 0.18 4.34 1.26
C THR A 32 -0.76 3.18 1.50
N VAL A 33 -1.74 3.37 2.39
CA VAL A 33 -2.80 2.40 2.58
C VAL A 33 -3.52 2.39 1.25
N GLU A 34 -3.25 1.36 0.46
CA GLU A 34 -3.97 1.16 -0.79
C GLU A 34 -5.42 0.86 -0.43
N PRO A 35 -6.38 1.38 -1.17
CA PRO A 35 -7.77 1.14 -0.87
C PRO A 35 -8.09 -0.34 -1.05
N ASP A 36 -8.87 -0.89 -0.12
CA ASP A 36 -9.36 -2.26 -0.24
C ASP A 36 -10.20 -2.42 -1.52
N PRO A 37 -10.08 -3.54 -2.24
CA PRO A 37 -10.90 -3.80 -3.40
C PRO A 37 -12.38 -3.90 -3.01
N PRO A 38 -13.30 -3.42 -3.85
CA PRO A 38 -14.72 -3.69 -3.64
C PRO A 38 -14.97 -5.21 -3.53
N ALA A 39 -15.80 -5.63 -2.57
CA ALA A 39 -16.01 -7.06 -2.29
C ALA A 39 -16.41 -7.91 -3.51
N PHE A 40 -17.16 -7.32 -4.46
CA PHE A 40 -17.53 -8.02 -5.68
C PHE A 40 -16.34 -8.18 -6.64
N VAL A 41 -15.35 -7.27 -6.61
CA VAL A 41 -14.12 -7.35 -7.42
C VAL A 41 -13.29 -8.54 -6.95
N GLU A 42 -13.14 -8.69 -5.63
CA GLU A 42 -12.47 -9.86 -5.06
C GLU A 42 -13.19 -11.15 -5.48
N ALA A 43 -14.50 -11.19 -5.34
CA ALA A 43 -15.30 -12.37 -5.67
C ALA A 43 -15.29 -12.72 -7.17
N ALA A 44 -15.30 -11.73 -8.06
CA ALA A 44 -15.39 -11.95 -9.51
C ALA A 44 -14.03 -12.11 -10.18
N CYS A 45 -13.01 -11.42 -9.71
CA CYS A 45 -11.71 -11.31 -10.39
C CYS A 45 -10.58 -12.00 -9.60
N GLY A 46 -10.69 -12.09 -8.27
CA GLY A 46 -9.62 -12.57 -7.37
C GLY A 46 -9.24 -14.03 -7.60
N GLY A 47 -10.11 -14.84 -8.19
CA GLY A 47 -9.79 -16.23 -8.57
C GLY A 47 -8.71 -16.37 -9.64
N CYS A 48 -8.51 -15.35 -10.47
CA CYS A 48 -7.51 -15.34 -11.54
C CYS A 48 -6.48 -14.22 -11.41
N HIS A 49 -6.91 -13.04 -10.99
CA HIS A 49 -6.07 -11.85 -10.87
C HIS A 49 -5.71 -11.56 -9.40
N ALA A 50 -4.48 -11.11 -9.15
CA ALA A 50 -4.21 -10.42 -7.90
C ALA A 50 -4.90 -9.06 -7.97
N VAL A 51 -5.94 -8.87 -7.18
CA VAL A 51 -6.71 -7.62 -7.13
C VAL A 51 -6.08 -6.58 -6.21
N GLU A 52 -5.20 -7.02 -5.31
CA GLU A 52 -4.42 -6.18 -4.39
C GLU A 52 -2.93 -6.36 -4.62
N PRO A 53 -2.12 -5.28 -4.56
CA PRO A 53 -0.68 -5.40 -4.46
C PRO A 53 -0.27 -5.80 -3.01
N PRO A 54 0.90 -6.43 -2.81
CA PRO A 54 1.88 -6.83 -3.82
C PRO A 54 1.71 -8.29 -4.29
N PHE A 55 0.50 -8.82 -4.24
CA PHE A 55 0.26 -10.24 -4.47
C PHE A 55 0.46 -10.66 -5.94
N LEU A 56 0.81 -11.93 -6.11
CA LEU A 56 0.86 -12.56 -7.42
C LEU A 56 -0.53 -13.10 -7.79
N SER A 57 -0.86 -13.03 -9.08
CA SER A 57 -2.12 -13.58 -9.58
C SER A 57 -2.19 -15.10 -9.36
N PRO A 58 -3.32 -15.62 -8.85
CA PRO A 58 -3.51 -17.06 -8.72
C PRO A 58 -3.37 -17.80 -10.05
N ASN A 59 -3.82 -17.20 -11.15
CA ASN A 59 -3.51 -17.67 -12.49
C ASN A 59 -2.27 -16.92 -13.03
N PRO A 60 -1.12 -17.60 -13.26
CA PRO A 60 0.09 -16.93 -13.73
C PRO A 60 -0.04 -16.26 -15.11
N GLN A 61 -1.06 -16.61 -15.89
CA GLN A 61 -1.33 -15.97 -17.19
C GLN A 61 -2.17 -14.70 -17.07
N SER A 62 -2.76 -14.46 -15.91
CA SER A 62 -3.56 -13.28 -15.66
C SER A 62 -2.69 -12.18 -15.05
N PRO A 63 -2.59 -10.99 -15.67
CA PRO A 63 -1.85 -9.89 -15.06
C PRO A 63 -2.51 -9.42 -13.76
N SER A 64 -1.74 -8.99 -12.77
CA SER A 64 -2.31 -8.35 -11.59
C SER A 64 -3.00 -7.04 -11.95
N PHE A 65 -3.94 -6.60 -11.14
CA PHE A 65 -4.60 -5.29 -11.31
C PHE A 65 -3.59 -4.14 -11.25
N GLU A 66 -2.60 -4.23 -10.38
CA GLU A 66 -1.49 -3.27 -10.35
C GLU A 66 -0.73 -3.23 -11.68
N ALA A 67 -0.43 -4.39 -12.27
CA ALA A 67 0.25 -4.45 -13.57
C ALA A 67 -0.59 -3.85 -14.70
N ILE A 68 -1.91 -4.06 -14.67
CA ILE A 68 -2.83 -3.45 -15.64
C ILE A 68 -2.89 -1.93 -15.43
N ALA A 69 -3.08 -1.47 -14.20
CA ALA A 69 -3.21 -0.06 -13.87
C ALA A 69 -2.00 0.77 -14.30
N ASN A 70 -0.81 0.19 -14.25
CA ASN A 70 0.44 0.86 -14.60
C ASN A 70 0.82 0.78 -16.09
N ARG A 71 -0.07 0.30 -16.96
CA ARG A 71 0.12 0.35 -18.42
C ARG A 71 0.09 1.80 -18.91
N ALA A 72 0.99 2.10 -19.83
CA ALA A 72 1.05 3.43 -20.43
C ALA A 72 -0.25 3.74 -21.20
N GLY A 73 -0.75 4.97 -21.07
CA GLY A 73 -1.93 5.44 -21.79
C GLY A 73 -3.27 4.94 -21.25
N LEU A 74 -3.28 4.13 -20.18
CA LEU A 74 -4.53 3.72 -19.55
C LEU A 74 -5.13 4.90 -18.78
N SER A 75 -6.44 5.09 -18.85
CA SER A 75 -7.25 6.00 -18.04
C SER A 75 -8.45 5.25 -17.47
N GLU A 76 -9.16 5.87 -16.54
CA GLU A 76 -10.40 5.30 -16.02
C GLU A 76 -11.42 5.07 -17.13
N ASP A 77 -11.59 6.05 -18.04
CA ASP A 77 -12.51 5.95 -19.17
C ASP A 77 -12.12 4.81 -20.13
N THR A 78 -10.84 4.77 -20.56
CA THR A 78 -10.38 3.72 -21.51
C THR A 78 -10.42 2.34 -20.87
N LEU A 79 -10.19 2.22 -19.57
CA LEU A 79 -10.33 0.98 -18.83
C LEU A 79 -11.80 0.58 -18.70
N GLY A 80 -12.67 1.54 -18.42
CA GLY A 80 -14.11 1.31 -18.36
C GLY A 80 -14.68 0.82 -19.69
N ASP A 81 -14.30 1.47 -20.80
CA ASP A 81 -14.70 1.05 -22.13
C ASP A 81 -14.21 -0.35 -22.47
N TRP A 82 -12.96 -0.66 -22.13
CA TRP A 82 -12.40 -1.98 -22.34
C TRP A 82 -13.12 -3.04 -21.48
N LEU A 83 -13.40 -2.77 -20.22
CA LEU A 83 -14.11 -3.69 -19.32
C LEU A 83 -15.55 -3.94 -19.78
N ALA A 84 -16.21 -2.95 -20.35
CA ALA A 84 -17.56 -3.09 -20.87
C ALA A 84 -17.64 -4.08 -22.05
N ASP A 85 -16.53 -4.31 -22.77
CA ASP A 85 -16.44 -5.13 -23.98
C ASP A 85 -15.54 -6.35 -23.82
N ALA A 86 -14.74 -6.45 -22.74
CA ALA A 86 -13.72 -7.48 -22.56
C ALA A 86 -14.28 -8.84 -22.20
N HIS A 87 -15.49 -8.92 -21.70
CA HIS A 87 -16.14 -10.17 -21.33
C HIS A 87 -16.48 -11.07 -22.52
N ASN A 88 -16.29 -10.60 -23.74
CA ASN A 88 -16.36 -11.42 -24.92
C ASN A 88 -15.03 -12.11 -25.26
N TYR A 89 -13.95 -11.86 -24.49
CA TYR A 89 -12.66 -12.48 -24.78
C TYR A 89 -11.65 -12.38 -23.63
N PRO A 90 -11.08 -13.47 -23.16
CA PRO A 90 -11.40 -14.88 -23.46
C PRO A 90 -12.72 -15.33 -22.80
N GLU A 91 -13.30 -16.43 -23.24
CA GLU A 91 -14.58 -16.98 -22.76
C GLU A 91 -14.67 -17.10 -21.22
N VAL A 92 -13.55 -17.38 -20.54
CA VAL A 92 -13.50 -17.46 -19.08
C VAL A 92 -13.72 -16.09 -18.38
N MET A 93 -13.69 -15.01 -19.14
CA MET A 93 -14.01 -13.64 -18.69
C MET A 93 -15.36 -13.16 -19.21
N ASP A 94 -16.12 -14.04 -19.86
CA ASP A 94 -17.47 -13.71 -20.36
C ASP A 94 -18.48 -13.77 -19.20
N PHE A 95 -18.56 -12.68 -18.46
CA PHE A 95 -19.53 -12.48 -17.39
C PHE A 95 -20.10 -11.06 -17.48
N ASP A 96 -21.42 -10.96 -17.26
CA ASP A 96 -22.13 -9.70 -17.34
C ASP A 96 -21.72 -8.75 -16.20
N LEU A 97 -21.17 -7.61 -16.56
CA LEU A 97 -20.95 -6.48 -15.66
C LEU A 97 -21.96 -5.37 -15.93
N THR A 98 -22.59 -4.88 -14.89
CA THR A 98 -23.36 -3.64 -14.99
C THR A 98 -22.43 -2.45 -15.17
N ARG A 99 -22.92 -1.37 -15.79
CA ARG A 99 -22.14 -0.14 -15.95
C ARG A 99 -21.56 0.35 -14.60
N ALA A 100 -22.35 0.32 -13.53
CA ALA A 100 -21.88 0.71 -12.20
C ALA A 100 -20.73 -0.16 -11.68
N GLN A 101 -20.73 -1.46 -11.97
CA GLN A 101 -19.63 -2.36 -11.63
C GLN A 101 -18.38 -2.04 -12.45
N VAL A 102 -18.53 -1.80 -13.75
CA VAL A 102 -17.44 -1.38 -14.62
C VAL A 102 -16.77 -0.11 -14.09
N ASP A 103 -17.57 0.91 -13.77
CA ASP A 103 -17.09 2.17 -13.25
C ASP A 103 -16.35 1.98 -11.90
N GLN A 104 -16.87 1.13 -11.01
CA GLN A 104 -16.22 0.84 -9.73
C GLN A 104 -14.90 0.08 -9.91
N ILE A 105 -14.84 -0.90 -10.84
CA ILE A 105 -13.60 -1.62 -11.13
C ILE A 105 -12.57 -0.65 -11.69
N ALA A 106 -12.94 0.16 -12.68
CA ALA A 106 -12.03 1.11 -13.31
C ALA A 106 -11.49 2.13 -12.30
N ALA A 107 -12.37 2.74 -11.51
CA ALA A 107 -11.98 3.68 -10.46
C ALA A 107 -11.03 3.04 -9.44
N TYR A 108 -11.34 1.84 -8.96
CA TYR A 108 -10.47 1.12 -8.03
C TYR A 108 -9.10 0.82 -8.65
N MET A 109 -9.06 0.23 -9.84
CA MET A 109 -7.80 -0.13 -10.48
C MET A 109 -6.88 1.07 -10.70
N ILE A 110 -7.42 2.24 -11.05
CA ILE A 110 -6.61 3.46 -11.24
C ILE A 110 -5.94 3.90 -9.94
N THR A 111 -6.51 3.61 -8.79
CA THR A 111 -5.86 3.91 -7.50
C THR A 111 -4.60 3.08 -7.24
N LEU A 112 -4.44 1.95 -7.93
CA LEU A 112 -3.26 1.08 -7.81
C LEU A 112 -2.06 1.57 -8.63
N ARG A 113 -2.14 2.75 -9.23
CA ARG A 113 -1.02 3.35 -9.96
C ARG A 113 0.07 3.82 -9.02
N ARG A 114 1.30 3.57 -9.44
CA ARG A 114 2.48 4.01 -8.71
C ARG A 114 3.53 4.58 -9.65
N GLU A 115 4.11 5.70 -9.30
CA GLU A 115 5.21 6.31 -10.07
C GLU A 115 6.47 5.43 -10.07
N ASP A 116 6.69 4.70 -8.99
CA ASP A 116 7.83 3.81 -8.81
C ASP A 116 7.55 2.35 -9.23
N TYR A 117 6.42 2.10 -9.91
CA TYR A 117 6.05 0.75 -10.34
C TYR A 117 7.18 0.08 -11.14
N ARG A 118 7.45 -1.17 -10.81
CA ARG A 118 8.36 -2.04 -11.56
C ARG A 118 7.61 -3.32 -11.90
N PRO A 119 7.54 -3.69 -13.20
CA PRO A 119 6.94 -4.98 -13.58
C PRO A 119 7.63 -6.13 -12.86
N GLN A 120 6.84 -7.04 -12.37
CA GLN A 120 7.37 -8.29 -11.81
C GLN A 120 7.81 -9.21 -12.96
N PRO A 121 8.90 -9.99 -12.76
CA PRO A 121 9.42 -10.90 -13.78
C PRO A 121 8.47 -12.09 -14.06
#